data_5daefebc072af7e27c302b7a5136010b
#
_entry.id   5daefebc072af7e27c302b7a5136010b
#
_cell.length_a   1.000
_cell.length_b   1.000
_cell.length_c   1.000
_cell.angle_alpha   90.00
_cell.angle_beta   90.00
_cell.angle_gamma   90.00
#
_symmetry.space_group_name_H-M   'P 1'
#
loop_
_entity.id
_entity.type
_entity.pdbx_description
1 polymer ?
#
loop_
_entity_poly.entity_id
_entity_poly.type
_entity_poly.pdbx_seq_one_letter_code
_entity_poly.pdbx_strand_id
1 'polypeptide(L)'
;MPPFLPLLASAAIAASALFTLPAHAVGRLIDVTVTDRDSGARLPLVRHDGQWWLAGTPGARYAVELRNASGARVLGVVSIDGVNVITGETAGWQQSGYVLDGWRSAQITGWRKSDTEVAAFHFAALRDAYATRTGRAQHVGVIGVAAFREAIPTPPPPAIAPAPQNDAADTTRENAAPEAEAKQSAQAPSARRAERAPSAAARLGTGHGARERSEVTHTQFERRADTPDEVITIRYDSRANLIAMGILPGPRAARPPQAFPASPEQLGYVPDPPARRW
;
A
#
# COMPACT_ATOMS: atom_id res chain seq x y z
N MET A 1 2.60 -49.07 -62.89
CA MET A 1 1.70 -48.44 -61.97
C MET A 1 2.35 -48.46 -60.56
N PRO A 2 2.93 -47.37 -60.08
CA PRO A 2 3.45 -47.33 -58.73
C PRO A 2 2.36 -46.77 -57.76
N PRO A 3 2.32 -47.21 -56.53
CA PRO A 3 1.32 -46.76 -55.55
C PRO A 3 1.73 -45.40 -54.87
N PHE A 4 0.78 -44.49 -54.78
CA PHE A 4 0.89 -43.21 -54.07
C PHE A 4 0.85 -43.45 -52.57
N LEU A 5 1.90 -43.02 -51.84
CA LEU A 5 1.87 -42.87 -50.38
C LEU A 5 1.33 -41.47 -50.07
N PRO A 6 0.39 -41.34 -49.11
CA PRO A 6 0.01 -40.04 -48.61
C PRO A 6 0.99 -39.57 -47.49
N LEU A 7 1.54 -38.38 -47.69
CA LEU A 7 2.36 -37.67 -46.71
C LEU A 7 1.44 -37.12 -45.61
N LEU A 8 1.53 -37.68 -44.41
CA LEU A 8 0.89 -37.11 -43.20
C LEU A 8 1.75 -35.96 -42.68
N ALA A 9 1.29 -34.74 -42.89
CA ALA A 9 1.85 -33.54 -42.29
C ALA A 9 1.35 -33.40 -40.86
N SER A 10 2.22 -33.72 -39.87
CA SER A 10 1.95 -33.48 -38.47
C SER A 10 2.18 -32.01 -38.13
N ALA A 11 1.10 -31.24 -37.96
CA ALA A 11 1.15 -29.87 -37.43
C ALA A 11 1.35 -29.92 -35.91
N ALA A 12 2.56 -29.60 -35.48
CA ALA A 12 2.84 -29.39 -34.04
C ALA A 12 2.31 -28.03 -33.60
N ILE A 13 1.18 -28.01 -32.89
CA ILE A 13 0.64 -26.83 -32.23
C ILE A 13 1.49 -26.59 -30.97
N ALA A 14 2.40 -25.62 -31.02
CA ALA A 14 3.11 -25.13 -29.86
C ALA A 14 2.13 -24.33 -28.97
N ALA A 15 1.62 -24.97 -27.94
CA ALA A 15 0.84 -24.29 -26.90
C ALA A 15 1.77 -23.37 -26.09
N SER A 16 1.78 -22.10 -26.44
CA SER A 16 2.42 -21.05 -25.61
C SER A 16 1.61 -20.91 -24.31
N ALA A 17 2.07 -21.56 -23.24
CA ALA A 17 1.55 -21.34 -21.90
C ALA A 17 1.89 -19.90 -21.48
N LEU A 18 0.92 -18.99 -21.62
CA LEU A 18 0.95 -17.68 -21.00
C LEU A 18 0.96 -17.90 -19.48
N PHE A 19 2.13 -17.86 -18.85
CA PHE A 19 2.26 -17.74 -17.42
C PHE A 19 1.70 -16.37 -17.03
N THR A 20 0.41 -16.30 -16.75
CA THR A 20 -0.17 -15.18 -16.01
C THR A 20 0.40 -15.23 -14.59
N LEU A 21 1.40 -14.39 -14.32
CA LEU A 21 1.82 -14.13 -12.95
C LEU A 21 0.57 -13.68 -12.18
N PRO A 22 0.25 -14.34 -11.05
CA PRO A 22 -0.88 -13.90 -10.26
C PRO A 22 -0.64 -12.44 -9.89
N ALA A 23 -1.51 -11.54 -10.33
CA ALA A 23 -1.56 -10.18 -9.80
C ALA A 23 -1.91 -10.36 -8.32
N HIS A 24 -0.92 -10.14 -7.44
CA HIS A 24 -1.14 -10.18 -6.01
C HIS A 24 -2.00 -8.97 -5.62
N ALA A 25 -3.32 -9.13 -5.73
CA ALA A 25 -4.29 -8.22 -5.15
C ALA A 25 -4.15 -8.30 -3.64
N VAL A 26 -3.79 -7.19 -3.02
CA VAL A 26 -3.73 -7.09 -1.55
C VAL A 26 -5.00 -6.41 -1.10
N GLY A 27 -5.90 -7.21 -0.54
CA GLY A 27 -7.22 -6.80 -0.12
C GLY A 27 -8.34 -7.52 -0.89
N ARG A 28 -9.51 -7.57 -0.27
CA ARG A 28 -10.72 -8.21 -0.82
C ARG A 28 -11.78 -7.19 -1.22
N LEU A 29 -11.86 -6.09 -0.46
CA LEU A 29 -12.80 -5.00 -0.70
C LEU A 29 -12.13 -3.87 -1.49
N ILE A 30 -10.91 -3.52 -1.10
CA ILE A 30 -10.06 -2.60 -1.84
C ILE A 30 -8.75 -3.32 -2.18
N ASP A 31 -8.43 -3.40 -3.47
CA ASP A 31 -7.14 -3.85 -3.95
C ASP A 31 -6.15 -2.69 -3.90
N VAL A 32 -5.02 -2.89 -3.20
CA VAL A 32 -3.99 -1.87 -3.01
C VAL A 32 -2.75 -2.23 -3.79
N THR A 33 -2.31 -1.31 -4.63
CA THR A 33 -1.08 -1.40 -5.43
C THR A 33 -0.21 -0.18 -5.17
N VAL A 34 1.10 -0.34 -5.14
CA VAL A 34 2.06 0.76 -5.07
C VAL A 34 2.85 0.82 -6.38
N THR A 35 2.95 2.00 -6.96
CA THR A 35 3.62 2.24 -8.24
C THR A 35 4.77 3.21 -8.07
N ASP A 36 5.90 2.92 -8.66
CA ASP A 36 6.97 3.88 -8.88
C ASP A 36 6.53 4.86 -9.98
N ARG A 37 6.48 6.14 -9.66
CA ARG A 37 5.95 7.17 -10.57
C ARG A 37 6.93 7.58 -11.66
N ASP A 38 8.20 7.33 -11.47
CA ASP A 38 9.23 7.71 -12.42
C ASP A 38 9.36 6.67 -13.54
N SER A 39 9.17 5.40 -13.23
CA SER A 39 9.18 4.29 -14.20
C SER A 39 7.78 3.83 -14.64
N GLY A 40 6.74 4.17 -13.90
CA GLY A 40 5.39 3.63 -14.08
C GLY A 40 5.24 2.16 -13.64
N ALA A 41 6.28 1.55 -13.10
CA ALA A 41 6.27 0.15 -12.73
C ALA A 41 5.53 -0.09 -11.40
N ARG A 42 4.72 -1.15 -11.34
CA ARG A 42 4.18 -1.64 -10.08
C ARG A 42 5.30 -2.20 -9.22
N LEU A 43 5.37 -1.78 -7.98
CA LEU A 43 6.33 -2.29 -7.01
C LEU A 43 5.83 -3.65 -6.48
N PRO A 44 6.66 -4.72 -6.59
CA PRO A 44 6.23 -6.06 -6.18
C PRO A 44 6.07 -6.13 -4.67
N LEU A 45 4.95 -6.73 -4.24
CA LEU A 45 4.68 -7.05 -2.85
C LEU A 45 5.15 -8.46 -2.54
N VAL A 46 5.90 -8.62 -1.45
CA VAL A 46 6.39 -9.92 -0.97
C VAL A 46 5.71 -10.23 0.35
N ARG A 47 5.20 -11.46 0.49
CA ARG A 47 4.64 -11.93 1.77
C ARG A 47 5.71 -12.63 2.58
N HIS A 48 5.94 -12.12 3.80
CA HIS A 48 6.88 -12.71 4.75
C HIS A 48 6.27 -12.65 6.15
N ASP A 49 6.25 -13.76 6.85
CA ASP A 49 5.64 -13.92 8.18
C ASP A 49 4.21 -13.35 8.28
N GLY A 50 3.40 -13.63 7.27
CA GLY A 50 2.01 -13.17 7.21
C GLY A 50 1.82 -11.69 6.87
N GLN A 51 2.89 -10.90 6.75
CA GLN A 51 2.88 -9.48 6.44
C GLN A 51 3.27 -9.22 4.98
N TRP A 52 2.74 -8.13 4.41
CA TRP A 52 3.13 -7.65 3.10
C TRP A 52 4.29 -6.67 3.20
N TRP A 53 5.28 -6.85 2.34
CA TRP A 53 6.48 -6.04 2.28
C TRP A 53 6.74 -5.50 0.89
N LEU A 54 7.27 -4.28 0.84
CA LEU A 54 7.59 -3.53 -0.35
C LEU A 54 9.02 -3.02 -0.28
N ALA A 55 9.80 -3.18 -1.35
CA ALA A 55 11.10 -2.55 -1.48
C ALA A 55 10.95 -1.16 -2.10
N GLY A 56 11.22 -0.10 -1.33
CA GLY A 56 11.30 1.27 -1.81
C GLY A 56 12.71 1.62 -2.26
N THR A 57 12.80 2.47 -3.30
CA THR A 57 14.06 3.07 -3.75
C THR A 57 14.20 4.47 -3.15
N PRO A 58 15.22 4.75 -2.32
CA PRO A 58 15.40 6.09 -1.75
C PRO A 58 15.38 7.19 -2.82
N GLY A 59 14.60 8.24 -2.62
CA GLY A 59 14.41 9.34 -3.54
C GLY A 59 13.34 9.15 -4.61
N ALA A 60 12.98 7.92 -4.95
CA ALA A 60 11.95 7.64 -5.97
C ALA A 60 10.57 8.10 -5.50
N ARG A 61 9.82 8.74 -6.41
CA ARG A 61 8.41 9.11 -6.18
C ARG A 61 7.52 7.89 -6.35
N TYR A 62 6.48 7.80 -5.53
CA TYR A 62 5.54 6.69 -5.65
C TYR A 62 4.10 7.14 -5.50
N ALA A 63 3.18 6.27 -5.87
CA ALA A 63 1.75 6.45 -5.68
C ALA A 63 1.15 5.19 -5.08
N VAL A 64 0.09 5.36 -4.30
CA VAL A 64 -0.77 4.28 -3.81
C VAL A 64 -2.03 4.28 -4.65
N GLU A 65 -2.29 3.20 -5.36
CA GLU A 65 -3.50 2.99 -6.12
C GLU A 65 -4.47 2.15 -5.30
N LEU A 66 -5.68 2.63 -5.14
CA LEU A 66 -6.80 1.93 -4.53
C LEU A 66 -7.77 1.55 -5.64
N ARG A 67 -8.10 0.28 -5.75
CA ARG A 67 -9.13 -0.22 -6.66
C ARG A 67 -10.26 -0.84 -5.86
N ASN A 68 -11.47 -0.34 -6.02
CA ASN A 68 -12.66 -0.97 -5.46
C ASN A 68 -12.92 -2.30 -6.18
N ALA A 69 -12.88 -3.41 -5.44
CA ALA A 69 -13.12 -4.74 -5.97
C ALA A 69 -14.60 -5.18 -5.87
N SER A 70 -15.51 -4.24 -5.58
CA SER A 70 -16.95 -4.48 -5.45
C SER A 70 -17.78 -3.55 -6.34
N GLY A 71 -19.07 -3.88 -6.54
CA GLY A 71 -19.99 -3.06 -7.31
C GLY A 71 -20.62 -1.88 -6.53
N ALA A 72 -20.47 -1.85 -5.20
CA ALA A 72 -20.98 -0.78 -4.35
C ALA A 72 -19.89 0.25 -4.06
N ARG A 73 -20.27 1.44 -3.58
CA ARG A 73 -19.31 2.45 -3.13
C ARG A 73 -18.57 1.97 -1.88
N VAL A 74 -17.29 2.29 -1.81
CA VAL A 74 -16.44 2.00 -0.64
C VAL A 74 -15.63 3.24 -0.27
N LEU A 75 -15.36 3.41 1.01
CA LEU A 75 -14.48 4.45 1.53
C LEU A 75 -13.15 3.81 1.93
N GLY A 76 -12.04 4.33 1.41
CA GLY A 76 -10.69 3.99 1.81
C GLY A 76 -10.04 5.10 2.64
N VAL A 77 -9.84 4.88 3.93
CA VAL A 77 -9.04 5.77 4.80
C VAL A 77 -7.59 5.34 4.68
N VAL A 78 -6.75 6.23 4.14
CA VAL A 78 -5.35 5.90 3.83
C VAL A 78 -4.41 6.58 4.81
N SER A 79 -3.47 5.80 5.31
CA SER A 79 -2.38 6.30 6.14
C SER A 79 -1.02 5.92 5.57
N ILE A 80 -0.08 6.82 5.65
CA ILE A 80 1.33 6.60 5.35
C ILE A 80 2.13 6.96 6.60
N ASP A 81 2.97 6.04 7.06
CA ASP A 81 3.78 6.25 8.27
C ASP A 81 2.95 6.67 9.50
N GLY A 82 1.73 6.09 9.64
CA GLY A 82 0.82 6.42 10.72
C GLY A 82 0.17 7.80 10.62
N VAL A 83 0.24 8.46 9.47
CA VAL A 83 -0.36 9.78 9.20
C VAL A 83 -1.44 9.65 8.14
N ASN A 84 -2.62 10.20 8.39
CA ASN A 84 -3.69 10.26 7.40
C ASN A 84 -3.27 11.18 6.24
N VAL A 85 -3.38 10.70 5.01
CA VAL A 85 -2.88 11.41 3.81
C VAL A 85 -3.72 12.64 3.44
N ILE A 86 -4.92 12.79 3.99
CA ILE A 86 -5.82 13.93 3.75
C ILE A 86 -5.66 14.98 4.85
N THR A 87 -5.77 14.59 6.13
CA THR A 87 -5.77 15.52 7.25
C THR A 87 -4.38 15.88 7.74
N GLY A 88 -3.37 15.01 7.51
CA GLY A 88 -2.02 15.16 8.06
C GLY A 88 -1.90 14.86 9.55
N GLU A 89 -2.98 14.44 10.20
CA GLU A 89 -3.03 14.04 11.60
C GLU A 89 -2.58 12.60 11.80
N THR A 90 -2.37 12.18 13.05
CA THR A 90 -2.19 10.78 13.38
C THR A 90 -3.42 9.99 12.90
N ALA A 91 -3.18 8.94 12.13
CA ALA A 91 -4.23 8.22 11.44
C ALA A 91 -5.19 7.51 12.41
N GLY A 92 -6.47 7.70 12.16
CA GLY A 92 -7.59 7.02 12.83
C GLY A 92 -8.65 6.60 11.83
N TRP A 93 -9.37 5.55 12.14
CA TRP A 93 -10.37 4.97 11.22
C TRP A 93 -11.53 5.91 10.91
N GLN A 94 -11.86 6.82 11.84
CA GLN A 94 -13.01 7.73 11.72
C GLN A 94 -12.71 8.98 10.89
N GLN A 95 -11.46 9.14 10.46
CA GLN A 95 -11.05 10.30 9.67
C GLN A 95 -11.52 10.22 8.21
N SER A 96 -11.31 11.32 7.49
CA SER A 96 -11.61 11.43 6.05
C SER A 96 -10.81 10.42 5.22
N GLY A 97 -11.42 9.96 4.14
CA GLY A 97 -10.84 9.01 3.19
C GLY A 97 -11.29 9.29 1.77
N TYR A 98 -10.91 8.44 0.84
CA TYR A 98 -11.30 8.49 -0.55
C TYR A 98 -12.49 7.56 -0.81
N VAL A 99 -13.56 8.10 -1.37
CA VAL A 99 -14.73 7.32 -1.80
C VAL A 99 -14.49 6.84 -3.22
N LEU A 100 -14.64 5.54 -3.42
CA LEU A 100 -14.48 4.86 -4.69
C LEU A 100 -15.84 4.30 -5.13
N ASP A 101 -16.32 4.70 -6.30
CA ASP A 101 -17.46 4.06 -6.93
C ASP A 101 -17.16 2.59 -7.25
N GLY A 102 -18.21 1.81 -7.53
CA GLY A 102 -18.05 0.39 -7.86
C GLY A 102 -17.08 0.17 -9.02
N TRP A 103 -16.10 -0.72 -8.83
CA TRP A 103 -15.09 -1.12 -9.81
C TRP A 103 -14.14 0.01 -10.27
N ARG A 104 -14.16 1.16 -9.59
CA ARG A 104 -13.29 2.29 -9.91
C ARG A 104 -11.99 2.24 -9.12
N SER A 105 -10.99 2.93 -9.67
CA SER A 105 -9.68 3.13 -9.04
C SER A 105 -9.44 4.60 -8.80
N ALA A 106 -8.66 4.89 -7.75
CA ALA A 106 -8.08 6.20 -7.48
C ALA A 106 -6.60 6.07 -7.17
N GLN A 107 -5.80 6.99 -7.70
CA GLN A 107 -4.38 7.07 -7.45
C GLN A 107 -4.09 8.20 -6.47
N ILE A 108 -3.45 7.87 -5.36
CA ILE A 108 -3.05 8.80 -4.29
C ILE A 108 -1.56 9.05 -4.42
N THR A 109 -1.20 10.26 -4.81
CA THR A 109 0.17 10.61 -5.20
C THR A 109 0.93 11.42 -4.15
N GLY A 110 0.26 11.86 -3.09
CA GLY A 110 0.87 12.74 -2.09
C GLY A 110 -0.04 13.08 -0.93
N TRP A 111 0.51 13.86 -0.01
CA TRP A 111 -0.19 14.45 1.12
C TRP A 111 -1.15 15.54 0.63
N ARG A 112 -2.43 15.48 0.93
CA ARG A 112 -3.42 16.48 0.52
C ARG A 112 -3.09 17.85 1.12
N LYS A 113 -3.04 18.88 0.27
CA LYS A 113 -2.75 20.27 0.66
C LYS A 113 -3.96 21.18 0.45
N SER A 114 -4.78 20.84 -0.54
CA SER A 114 -6.05 21.48 -0.87
C SER A 114 -6.88 20.55 -1.76
N ASP A 115 -8.04 20.98 -2.23
CA ASP A 115 -8.84 20.21 -3.18
C ASP A 115 -8.16 20.04 -4.54
N THR A 116 -7.15 20.87 -4.82
CA THR A 116 -6.45 20.89 -6.13
C THR A 116 -4.99 20.50 -6.07
N GLU A 117 -4.39 20.33 -4.86
CA GLU A 117 -2.97 20.10 -4.71
C GLU A 117 -2.62 18.99 -3.71
N VAL A 118 -1.54 18.30 -4.00
CA VAL A 118 -0.85 17.38 -3.08
C VAL A 118 0.63 17.73 -2.99
N ALA A 119 1.27 17.33 -1.88
CA ALA A 119 2.72 17.26 -1.81
C ALA A 119 3.17 15.82 -2.08
N ALA A 120 3.94 15.59 -3.15
CA ALA A 120 4.25 14.29 -3.68
C ALA A 120 4.89 13.34 -2.65
N PHE A 121 4.50 12.08 -2.66
CA PHE A 121 5.20 11.03 -1.92
C PHE A 121 6.53 10.70 -2.60
N HIS A 122 7.56 10.56 -1.79
CA HIS A 122 8.81 9.95 -2.19
C HIS A 122 9.42 9.16 -1.04
N PHE A 123 10.14 8.11 -1.34
CA PHE A 123 10.86 7.35 -0.32
C PHE A 123 12.03 8.18 0.21
N ALA A 124 12.10 8.37 1.52
CA ALA A 124 13.08 9.21 2.20
C ALA A 124 13.77 8.46 3.33
N ALA A 125 14.97 8.87 3.71
CA ALA A 125 15.59 8.38 4.93
C ALA A 125 14.72 8.71 6.15
N LEU A 126 14.79 7.89 7.19
CA LEU A 126 13.97 8.03 8.41
C LEU A 126 13.92 9.47 8.94
N ARG A 127 15.07 10.15 9.03
CA ARG A 127 15.19 11.54 9.53
C ARG A 127 14.42 12.56 8.68
N ASP A 128 14.29 12.29 7.37
CA ASP A 128 13.69 13.19 6.38
C ASP A 128 12.22 12.85 6.11
N ALA A 129 11.73 11.73 6.71
CA ALA A 129 10.34 11.33 6.61
C ALA A 129 9.41 12.35 7.27
N TYR A 130 8.26 12.62 6.63
CA TYR A 130 7.27 13.57 7.15
C TYR A 130 6.81 13.21 8.56
N ALA A 131 6.52 11.94 8.81
CA ALA A 131 6.12 11.47 10.13
C ALA A 131 7.20 11.71 11.21
N THR A 132 8.50 11.51 10.88
CA THR A 132 9.60 11.80 11.81
C THR A 132 9.67 13.29 12.12
N ARG A 133 9.60 14.14 11.10
CA ARG A 133 9.65 15.59 11.26
C ARG A 133 8.46 16.18 12.01
N THR A 134 7.38 15.41 12.11
CA THR A 134 6.16 15.76 12.87
C THR A 134 6.00 14.95 14.17
N GLY A 135 7.09 14.35 14.68
CA GLY A 135 7.13 13.70 16.00
C GLY A 135 6.58 12.26 16.04
N ARG A 136 6.40 11.60 14.90
CA ARG A 136 5.76 10.26 14.78
C ARG A 136 6.69 9.20 14.19
N ALA A 137 7.99 9.28 14.46
CA ALA A 137 9.02 8.40 13.90
C ALA A 137 8.78 6.90 14.16
N GLN A 138 8.07 6.53 15.21
CA GLN A 138 7.75 5.14 15.56
C GLN A 138 6.86 4.43 14.54
N HIS A 139 6.09 5.18 13.73
CA HIS A 139 5.16 4.65 12.75
C HIS A 139 5.71 4.61 11.32
N VAL A 140 6.97 5.00 11.13
CA VAL A 140 7.59 5.05 9.80
C VAL A 140 7.82 3.65 9.21
N GLY A 141 7.59 3.51 7.90
CA GLY A 141 7.78 2.28 7.14
C GLY A 141 6.50 1.47 6.96
N VAL A 142 5.31 2.13 6.99
CA VAL A 142 4.03 1.44 6.83
C VAL A 142 3.04 2.24 6.00
N ILE A 143 2.34 1.55 5.09
CA ILE A 143 1.16 2.02 4.37
C ILE A 143 -0.04 1.27 4.94
N GLY A 144 -1.07 1.99 5.37
CA GLY A 144 -2.31 1.44 5.88
C GLY A 144 -3.52 1.89 5.06
N VAL A 145 -4.46 0.98 4.83
CA VAL A 145 -5.76 1.29 4.22
C VAL A 145 -6.85 0.63 5.03
N ALA A 146 -7.74 1.44 5.60
CA ALA A 146 -8.96 0.95 6.25
C ALA A 146 -10.14 1.14 5.30
N ALA A 147 -10.80 0.06 4.92
CA ALA A 147 -11.88 0.04 3.95
C ALA A 147 -13.25 -0.11 4.66
N PHE A 148 -14.21 0.71 4.24
CA PHE A 148 -15.57 0.70 4.77
C PHE A 148 -16.59 0.56 3.65
N ARG A 149 -17.61 -0.23 3.88
CA ARG A 149 -18.79 -0.26 3.02
C ARG A 149 -19.72 0.89 3.37
N GLU A 150 -20.48 1.33 2.37
CA GLU A 150 -21.54 2.31 2.56
C GLU A 150 -22.75 1.67 3.23
N ALA A 151 -23.42 2.42 4.11
CA ALA A 151 -24.69 2.05 4.66
C ALA A 151 -25.73 2.00 3.53
N ILE A 152 -26.54 0.94 3.51
CA ILE A 152 -27.67 0.85 2.59
C ILE A 152 -28.82 1.61 3.24
N PRO A 153 -29.39 2.66 2.61
CA PRO A 153 -30.54 3.36 3.16
C PRO A 153 -31.68 2.36 3.37
N THR A 154 -32.11 2.22 4.61
CA THR A 154 -33.32 1.44 4.89
C THR A 154 -34.51 2.26 4.41
N PRO A 155 -35.40 1.72 3.53
CA PRO A 155 -36.61 2.41 3.16
C PRO A 155 -37.39 2.81 4.42
N PRO A 156 -37.94 4.02 4.50
CA PRO A 156 -38.76 4.39 5.64
C PRO A 156 -39.88 3.36 5.81
N PRO A 157 -40.19 2.94 7.04
CA PRO A 157 -41.33 2.07 7.26
C PRO A 157 -42.59 2.69 6.66
N PRO A 158 -43.49 1.89 6.08
CA PRO A 158 -44.75 2.42 5.53
C PRO A 158 -45.44 3.25 6.62
N ALA A 159 -45.90 4.44 6.25
CA ALA A 159 -46.56 5.33 7.18
C ALA A 159 -47.77 4.59 7.79
N ILE A 160 -47.67 4.26 9.06
CA ILE A 160 -48.80 3.72 9.82
C ILE A 160 -49.73 4.88 9.97
N ALA A 161 -50.97 4.75 9.44
CA ALA A 161 -52.01 5.74 9.63
C ALA A 161 -52.20 5.97 11.15
N PRO A 162 -52.31 7.24 11.62
CA PRO A 162 -52.39 7.51 13.04
C PRO A 162 -53.63 6.88 13.63
N ALA A 163 -53.47 6.01 14.62
CA ALA A 163 -54.52 5.55 15.48
C ALA A 163 -55.00 6.74 16.35
N PRO A 164 -56.32 6.82 16.68
CA PRO A 164 -56.83 7.92 17.45
C PRO A 164 -56.15 8.01 18.82
N GLN A 165 -55.66 9.20 19.13
CA GLN A 165 -55.01 9.51 20.42
C GLN A 165 -56.06 9.56 21.53
N ASN A 166 -55.85 8.74 22.56
CA ASN A 166 -56.43 8.95 23.86
C ASN A 166 -55.42 9.73 24.72
N ASP A 167 -55.78 10.93 25.09
CA ASP A 167 -55.07 11.79 26.02
C ASP A 167 -54.96 11.14 27.40
N ALA A 168 -53.74 11.03 27.93
CA ALA A 168 -53.50 10.96 29.37
C ALA A 168 -52.14 11.55 29.65
N ALA A 169 -52.17 12.48 30.56
CA ALA A 169 -51.18 13.43 31.02
C ALA A 169 -49.98 12.82 31.76
N ASP A 170 -48.92 13.62 31.71
CA ASP A 170 -48.04 14.03 32.87
C ASP A 170 -47.05 13.02 33.42
N THR A 171 -45.79 13.34 33.38
CA THR A 171 -44.94 13.76 34.49
C THR A 171 -43.48 13.97 34.10
N THR A 172 -43.01 15.14 34.41
CA THR A 172 -41.64 15.64 34.53
C THR A 172 -40.74 14.76 35.39
N ARG A 173 -39.49 14.53 34.93
CA ARG A 173 -38.34 14.45 35.87
C ARG A 173 -37.03 14.80 35.17
N GLU A 174 -36.52 15.90 35.57
CA GLU A 174 -35.18 16.44 35.55
C GLU A 174 -34.25 15.60 36.44
N ASN A 175 -33.00 15.33 36.00
CA ASN A 175 -31.81 15.21 36.86
C ASN A 175 -30.55 15.05 36.02
N ALA A 176 -29.76 16.09 35.88
CA ALA A 176 -28.47 16.38 36.56
C ALA A 176 -27.34 15.36 36.27
N ALA A 177 -26.28 15.91 35.64
CA ALA A 177 -24.94 15.33 35.52
C ALA A 177 -24.20 15.27 36.86
N PRO A 178 -23.10 14.51 36.94
CA PRO A 178 -21.90 15.13 37.49
C PRO A 178 -20.65 14.87 36.61
N GLU A 179 -19.86 15.93 36.57
CA GLU A 179 -18.46 15.96 36.17
C GLU A 179 -17.60 15.08 37.09
N ALA A 180 -16.58 14.45 36.54
CA ALA A 180 -15.46 13.91 37.30
C ALA A 180 -14.16 14.17 36.56
N GLU A 181 -13.37 15.05 37.15
CA GLU A 181 -11.98 15.33 36.84
C GLU A 181 -11.11 14.08 37.02
N ALA A 182 -10.17 13.86 36.15
CA ALA A 182 -9.12 12.87 36.31
C ALA A 182 -7.73 13.48 36.14
N LYS A 183 -6.97 13.29 37.19
CA LYS A 183 -5.62 13.78 37.45
C LYS A 183 -4.58 13.18 36.51
N GLN A 184 -3.66 14.03 36.09
CA GLN A 184 -2.37 13.74 35.49
C GLN A 184 -1.47 12.94 36.43
N SER A 185 -0.76 11.97 35.86
CA SER A 185 0.47 11.42 36.43
C SER A 185 1.53 11.37 35.36
N ALA A 186 2.49 12.25 35.46
CA ALA A 186 3.72 12.25 34.69
C ALA A 186 4.69 11.24 35.30
N GLN A 187 5.18 10.30 34.51
CA GLN A 187 6.39 9.55 34.81
C GLN A 187 7.30 9.56 33.60
N ALA A 188 8.46 10.14 33.78
CA ALA A 188 9.55 10.12 32.82
C ALA A 188 10.24 8.75 32.87
N PRO A 189 10.61 8.15 31.72
CA PRO A 189 11.53 7.02 31.70
C PRO A 189 12.95 7.49 31.41
N SER A 190 13.84 7.01 32.26
CA SER A 190 15.29 7.08 32.23
C SER A 190 15.89 6.65 30.88
N ALA A 191 16.84 7.46 30.41
CA ALA A 191 17.68 7.19 29.26
C ALA A 191 18.53 5.92 29.50
N ARG A 192 18.21 4.84 28.79
CA ARG A 192 19.15 3.73 28.59
C ARG A 192 20.00 4.03 27.35
N ARG A 193 21.27 4.17 27.59
CA ARG A 193 22.34 4.27 26.60
C ARG A 193 22.29 3.03 25.71
N ALA A 194 21.83 3.17 24.48
CA ALA A 194 21.85 2.12 23.48
C ALA A 194 23.26 1.98 22.95
N GLU A 195 23.86 0.80 23.16
CA GLU A 195 25.09 0.37 22.50
C GLU A 195 24.88 0.40 20.97
N ARG A 196 25.87 0.97 20.28
CA ARG A 196 25.91 1.03 18.82
C ARG A 196 25.99 -0.39 18.24
N ALA A 197 24.86 -0.91 17.80
CA ALA A 197 24.83 -1.99 16.84
C ALA A 197 25.41 -1.51 15.49
N PRO A 198 26.05 -2.38 14.68
CA PRO A 198 26.62 -2.02 13.39
C PRO A 198 25.54 -1.36 12.53
N SER A 199 25.91 -0.29 11.81
CA SER A 199 24.99 0.62 11.14
C SER A 199 24.04 -0.15 10.20
N ALA A 200 22.87 -0.49 10.70
CA ALA A 200 21.74 -0.82 9.86
C ALA A 200 21.50 0.40 8.97
N ALA A 201 21.45 0.21 7.66
CA ALA A 201 21.11 1.27 6.74
C ALA A 201 19.84 1.97 7.26
N ALA A 202 19.84 3.30 7.30
CA ALA A 202 18.76 4.04 7.93
C ALA A 202 17.40 3.57 7.36
N ARG A 203 16.44 3.30 8.25
CA ARG A 203 15.06 2.90 7.87
C ARG A 203 14.51 3.88 6.84
N LEU A 204 13.68 3.35 5.96
CA LEU A 204 13.02 4.13 4.92
C LEU A 204 11.65 4.62 5.42
N GLY A 205 11.35 5.87 5.11
CA GLY A 205 10.04 6.48 5.36
C GLY A 205 9.56 7.26 4.14
N THR A 206 8.48 8.02 4.30
CA THR A 206 7.89 8.84 3.24
C THR A 206 8.12 10.32 3.50
N GLY A 207 8.77 10.97 2.55
CA GLY A 207 9.03 12.40 2.55
C GLY A 207 7.83 13.22 2.05
N HIS A 208 7.94 14.52 2.25
CA HIS A 208 7.02 15.53 1.75
C HIS A 208 7.67 16.23 0.57
N GLY A 209 7.29 15.82 -0.64
CA GLY A 209 7.88 16.30 -1.89
C GLY A 209 7.31 17.63 -2.38
N ALA A 210 7.59 17.93 -3.65
CA ALA A 210 7.07 19.10 -4.32
C ALA A 210 5.54 19.08 -4.39
N ARG A 211 4.92 20.27 -4.49
CA ARG A 211 3.49 20.39 -4.75
C ARG A 211 3.17 20.03 -6.19
N GLU A 212 2.11 19.28 -6.36
CA GLU A 212 1.61 18.82 -7.66
C GLU A 212 0.09 18.99 -7.71
N ARG A 213 -0.43 19.21 -8.93
CA ARG A 213 -1.88 19.29 -9.15
C ARG A 213 -2.51 17.91 -8.99
N SER A 214 -3.55 17.85 -8.19
CA SER A 214 -4.36 16.66 -7.94
C SER A 214 -5.74 17.10 -7.47
N GLU A 215 -6.74 16.99 -8.33
CA GLU A 215 -8.09 17.45 -8.03
C GLU A 215 -8.91 16.36 -7.34
N VAL A 216 -9.72 16.80 -6.37
CA VAL A 216 -10.72 15.96 -5.70
C VAL A 216 -12.02 16.74 -5.57
N THR A 217 -13.12 15.99 -5.49
CA THR A 217 -14.44 16.52 -5.17
C THR A 217 -14.92 15.91 -3.86
N HIS A 218 -15.71 16.67 -3.11
CA HIS A 218 -16.31 16.19 -1.88
C HIS A 218 -17.60 15.43 -2.18
N THR A 219 -17.80 14.34 -1.46
CA THR A 219 -19.03 13.56 -1.51
C THR A 219 -19.39 13.09 -0.11
N GLN A 220 -20.69 12.87 0.11
CA GLN A 220 -21.14 12.27 1.35
C GLN A 220 -20.97 10.75 1.30
N PHE A 221 -20.63 10.17 2.43
CA PHE A 221 -20.50 8.72 2.61
C PHE A 221 -20.88 8.37 4.04
N GLU A 222 -21.90 7.54 4.19
CA GLU A 222 -22.30 7.00 5.48
C GLU A 222 -21.71 5.62 5.64
N ARG A 223 -20.89 5.42 6.69
CA ARG A 223 -20.29 4.13 6.96
C ARG A 223 -21.33 3.15 7.48
N ARG A 224 -21.30 1.91 6.98
CA ARG A 224 -22.16 0.84 7.47
C ARG A 224 -21.91 0.49 8.94
N ALA A 225 -20.68 0.65 9.40
CA ALA A 225 -20.24 0.37 10.77
C ALA A 225 -19.10 1.31 11.16
N ASP A 226 -18.89 1.48 12.46
CA ASP A 226 -17.79 2.28 13.03
C ASP A 226 -16.42 1.62 12.88
N THR A 227 -16.40 0.30 12.71
CA THR A 227 -15.17 -0.46 12.46
C THR A 227 -15.01 -0.76 10.97
N PRO A 228 -13.78 -0.76 10.44
CA PRO A 228 -13.56 -1.06 9.04
C PRO A 228 -13.92 -2.51 8.69
N ASP A 229 -14.48 -2.72 7.51
CA ASP A 229 -14.75 -4.05 6.95
C ASP A 229 -13.46 -4.81 6.60
N GLU A 230 -12.39 -4.06 6.31
CA GLU A 230 -11.07 -4.59 5.99
C GLU A 230 -9.97 -3.59 6.35
N VAL A 231 -8.86 -4.10 6.89
CA VAL A 231 -7.63 -3.31 7.12
C VAL A 231 -6.48 -3.97 6.35
N ILE A 232 -5.87 -3.22 5.47
CA ILE A 232 -4.73 -3.63 4.69
C ILE A 232 -3.49 -2.91 5.23
N THR A 233 -2.43 -3.67 5.48
CA THR A 233 -1.16 -3.13 5.96
C THR A 233 -0.03 -3.63 5.07
N ILE A 234 0.74 -2.71 4.52
CA ILE A 234 1.93 -2.97 3.71
C ILE A 234 3.11 -2.31 4.40
N ARG A 235 4.10 -3.09 4.78
CA ARG A 235 5.37 -2.57 5.31
C ARG A 235 6.32 -2.28 4.17
N TYR A 236 7.18 -1.31 4.35
CA TYR A 236 8.19 -1.01 3.35
C TYR A 236 9.52 -0.59 3.98
N ASP A 237 10.59 -0.90 3.28
CA ASP A 237 11.94 -0.43 3.59
C ASP A 237 12.80 -0.47 2.33
N SER A 238 14.05 -0.05 2.42
CA SER A 238 15.01 -0.16 1.34
C SER A 238 15.26 -1.64 0.99
N ARG A 239 15.56 -1.91 -0.28
CA ARG A 239 15.90 -3.26 -0.71
C ARG A 239 17.05 -3.86 0.12
N ALA A 240 18.06 -3.05 0.46
CA ALA A 240 19.20 -3.49 1.27
C ALA A 240 18.76 -3.94 2.67
N ASN A 241 17.88 -3.18 3.34
CA ASN A 241 17.34 -3.55 4.64
C ASN A 241 16.50 -4.81 4.58
N LEU A 242 15.63 -4.95 3.55
CA LEU A 242 14.81 -6.15 3.37
C LEU A 242 15.63 -7.41 3.11
N ILE A 243 16.78 -7.29 2.43
CA ILE A 243 17.74 -8.39 2.26
C ILE A 243 18.41 -8.71 3.62
N ALA A 244 18.84 -7.70 4.35
CA ALA A 244 19.45 -7.89 5.67
C ALA A 244 18.51 -8.54 6.68
N MET A 245 17.21 -8.26 6.58
CA MET A 245 16.13 -8.88 7.37
C MET A 245 15.72 -10.28 6.85
N GLY A 246 16.29 -10.76 5.74
CA GLY A 246 15.93 -12.05 5.14
C GLY A 246 14.58 -12.08 4.42
N ILE A 247 13.95 -10.93 4.21
CA ILE A 247 12.63 -10.80 3.54
C ILE A 247 12.79 -10.94 2.02
N LEU A 248 13.86 -10.39 1.47
CA LEU A 248 14.20 -10.52 0.05
C LEU A 248 15.47 -11.36 -0.13
N PRO A 249 15.55 -12.13 -1.22
CA PRO A 249 16.77 -12.85 -1.55
C PRO A 249 17.90 -11.86 -1.84
N GLY A 250 19.05 -12.09 -1.28
CA GLY A 250 20.29 -11.38 -1.61
C GLY A 250 20.69 -11.60 -3.07
N PRO A 251 21.62 -10.78 -3.58
CA PRO A 251 22.23 -11.05 -4.87
C PRO A 251 22.84 -12.45 -4.82
N ARG A 252 22.52 -13.27 -5.85
CA ARG A 252 23.22 -14.55 -6.00
C ARG A 252 24.71 -14.25 -6.06
N ALA A 253 25.49 -14.86 -5.19
CA ALA A 253 26.94 -14.78 -5.29
C ALA A 253 27.32 -15.18 -6.72
N ALA A 254 27.96 -14.27 -7.44
CA ALA A 254 28.56 -14.62 -8.73
C ALA A 254 29.49 -15.80 -8.48
N ARG A 255 29.40 -16.85 -9.30
CA ARG A 255 30.37 -17.93 -9.20
C ARG A 255 31.77 -17.32 -9.29
N PRO A 256 32.68 -17.64 -8.37
CA PRO A 256 34.04 -17.13 -8.48
C PRO A 256 34.61 -17.49 -9.84
N PRO A 257 35.44 -16.64 -10.45
CA PRO A 257 36.11 -16.95 -11.70
C PRO A 257 36.82 -18.31 -11.59
N GLN A 258 36.52 -19.19 -12.55
CA GLN A 258 37.18 -20.51 -12.59
C GLN A 258 38.35 -20.43 -13.59
N ALA A 259 39.44 -20.99 -13.22
CA ALA A 259 40.65 -21.04 -14.08
C ALA A 259 40.41 -21.85 -15.37
N PHE A 260 39.53 -22.86 -15.27
CA PHE A 260 39.21 -23.77 -16.41
C PHE A 260 37.67 -23.94 -16.46
N PRO A 261 36.91 -22.92 -16.96
CA PRO A 261 35.44 -22.96 -16.96
C PRO A 261 34.87 -24.00 -17.95
N ALA A 262 35.61 -24.33 -18.96
CA ALA A 262 35.36 -25.46 -19.89
C ALA A 262 36.68 -26.00 -20.36
N SER A 263 36.77 -27.31 -20.58
CA SER A 263 37.95 -27.93 -21.23
C SER A 263 37.61 -28.10 -22.69
N PRO A 264 38.06 -27.22 -23.60
CA PRO A 264 37.77 -27.36 -24.99
C PRO A 264 38.62 -28.51 -25.60
N GLU A 265 37.97 -29.41 -26.31
CA GLU A 265 38.65 -30.44 -27.11
C GLU A 265 39.27 -29.89 -28.40
N GLN A 266 39.25 -28.59 -28.62
CA GLN A 266 39.71 -27.96 -29.84
C GLN A 266 41.16 -27.52 -29.75
N LEU A 267 41.97 -28.14 -30.52
CA LEU A 267 43.36 -27.72 -30.82
C LEU A 267 43.28 -26.52 -31.77
N GLY A 268 43.54 -25.33 -31.27
CA GLY A 268 43.53 -24.10 -32.09
C GLY A 268 44.26 -22.97 -31.37
N TYR A 269 44.64 -21.95 -32.12
CA TYR A 269 45.27 -20.74 -31.57
C TYR A 269 44.16 -19.76 -31.09
N VAL A 270 44.52 -18.84 -30.21
CA VAL A 270 43.62 -17.82 -29.65
C VAL A 270 43.15 -16.89 -30.80
N PRO A 271 41.85 -16.76 -31.06
CA PRO A 271 41.33 -15.83 -32.06
C PRO A 271 41.47 -14.38 -31.59
N ASP A 272 41.54 -13.46 -32.53
CA ASP A 272 41.53 -12.02 -32.22
C ASP A 272 40.20 -11.58 -31.56
N PRO A 273 40.24 -10.66 -30.60
CA PRO A 273 39.03 -10.15 -29.97
C PRO A 273 38.16 -9.36 -30.99
N PRO A 274 36.82 -9.41 -30.88
CA PRO A 274 35.94 -8.64 -31.75
C PRO A 274 36.22 -7.14 -31.62
N ALA A 275 36.16 -6.40 -32.72
CA ALA A 275 36.33 -4.95 -32.71
C ALA A 275 35.36 -4.26 -31.77
N ARG A 276 35.84 -3.31 -30.97
CA ARG A 276 35.01 -2.50 -30.08
C ARG A 276 34.04 -1.69 -30.95
N ARG A 277 32.74 -1.89 -30.77
CA ARG A 277 31.74 -0.99 -31.35
C ARG A 277 31.66 0.22 -30.39
N TRP A 278 32.03 1.38 -30.93
CA TRP A 278 31.87 2.68 -30.27
C TRP A 278 30.43 3.18 -30.42
#